data_36a06149455bafe3a943bee6717e210c
#
_entry.id   36a06149455bafe3a943bee6717e210c
#
_cell.length_a   1.000
_cell.length_b   1.000
_cell.length_c   1.000
_cell.angle_alpha   90.00
_cell.angle_beta   90.00
_cell.angle_gamma   90.00
#
_symmetry.space_group_name_H-M   'P 1'
#
loop_
_entity.id
_entity.type
_entity.pdbx_description
1 polymer ?
#
loop_
_entity_poly.entity_id
_entity_poly.type
_entity_poly.pdbx_seq_one_letter_code
_entity_poly.pdbx_strand_id
1 'polypeptide(L)'
;MSDTENGVDKAPHQEPALPEPTTSSPTIQPSRERESRSGALKSSLTLDLHTHYAIRLWDGRRKEQTATADVNSQRPPRHIFSMPQVISRAGQVYQASVADNPYADALLVRLEDAIEISTDKVQKVVQEISEILKSIPVSIKLTDVMSVSPLNIGVYSSSPLGYRCVWLLVGYDQLAMKVFQAFHYGLISRATRDQYLDKGGYAIRQIYSIVQNYRAVAVTRNDILARTPAGLKAIELYGEPDADIMSGKVRSSFSARLSPIGGA
;
A
#
# COMPACT_ATOMS: atom_id res chain seq x y z
N MET A 1 -15.08 15.73 78.94
CA MET A 1 -13.89 16.03 79.76
C MET A 1 -13.00 16.81 78.85
N SER A 2 -13.17 18.04 79.03
CA SER A 2 -12.34 19.06 79.67
C SER A 2 -11.34 19.61 78.66
N ASP A 3 -11.61 20.78 78.10
CA ASP A 3 -11.28 22.15 78.59
C ASP A 3 -9.79 22.41 78.42
N THR A 4 -9.28 23.48 77.96
CA THR A 4 -9.54 24.92 78.02
C THR A 4 -8.40 25.60 77.31
N GLU A 5 -8.73 26.60 76.53
CA GLU A 5 -8.52 28.06 76.72
C GLU A 5 -7.14 28.66 76.42
N ASN A 6 -7.22 29.61 75.54
CA ASN A 6 -6.94 31.05 75.67
C ASN A 6 -5.48 31.56 75.53
N GLY A 7 -5.37 32.59 74.72
CA GLY A 7 -4.23 33.51 74.73
C GLY A 7 -4.26 34.50 73.56
N VAL A 8 -5.06 35.55 73.73
CA VAL A 8 -5.09 36.81 72.96
C VAL A 8 -3.79 37.56 73.20
N ASP A 9 -3.12 38.12 72.20
CA ASP A 9 -2.64 39.49 72.33
C ASP A 9 -2.46 40.22 70.96
N LYS A 10 -2.63 41.47 71.06
CA LYS A 10 -2.99 42.59 70.21
C LYS A 10 -1.88 43.14 69.36
N ALA A 11 -2.28 43.76 68.28
CA ALA A 11 -1.60 44.54 67.24
C ALA A 11 -0.63 45.63 67.71
N PRO A 12 0.15 46.28 66.79
CA PRO A 12 -0.42 47.44 66.15
C PRO A 12 -0.06 47.63 64.63
N HIS A 13 -0.94 48.45 64.05
CA HIS A 13 -0.90 49.04 62.72
C HIS A 13 0.43 49.66 62.28
N GLN A 14 0.76 49.43 60.98
CA GLN A 14 1.45 50.44 60.16
C GLN A 14 1.08 50.24 58.70
N GLU A 15 0.30 51.14 58.12
CA GLU A 15 0.21 51.55 56.74
C GLU A 15 1.31 52.60 56.53
N PRO A 16 1.79 53.01 55.37
CA PRO A 16 1.51 52.68 53.96
C PRO A 16 2.78 52.67 53.09
N ALA A 17 2.64 52.24 51.87
CA ALA A 17 3.28 52.85 50.68
C ALA A 17 2.84 52.12 49.38
N LEU A 18 2.15 52.86 48.49
CA LEU A 18 1.96 52.50 47.11
C LEU A 18 3.31 52.46 46.38
N PRO A 19 3.59 51.46 45.56
CA PRO A 19 4.48 51.60 44.45
C PRO A 19 3.70 51.72 43.14
N GLU A 20 4.25 52.54 42.27
CA GLU A 20 3.80 52.96 40.94
C GLU A 20 3.64 51.81 39.91
N PRO A 21 2.84 52.00 38.83
CA PRO A 21 2.58 50.96 37.87
C PRO A 21 3.75 50.79 36.88
N THR A 22 4.49 49.72 37.01
CA THR A 22 5.36 49.25 35.94
C THR A 22 4.58 48.55 34.85
N THR A 23 4.35 49.26 33.77
CA THR A 23 3.88 48.74 32.47
C THR A 23 4.92 47.76 31.92
N SER A 24 4.70 46.48 32.14
CA SER A 24 5.35 45.41 31.35
C SER A 24 4.28 44.78 30.48
N SER A 25 4.31 45.10 29.17
CA SER A 25 3.55 44.44 28.14
C SER A 25 3.83 42.94 28.13
N PRO A 26 2.80 42.08 28.08
CA PRO A 26 3.05 40.65 27.93
C PRO A 26 3.55 40.39 26.50
N THR A 27 4.79 39.98 26.35
CA THR A 27 5.32 39.37 25.13
C THR A 27 4.51 38.10 24.84
N ILE A 28 3.63 38.16 23.87
CA ILE A 28 2.91 37.00 23.37
C ILE A 28 3.92 36.11 22.65
N GLN A 29 4.41 35.08 23.31
CA GLN A 29 5.12 33.99 22.65
C GLN A 29 4.11 33.22 21.80
N PRO A 30 4.38 32.98 20.50
CA PRO A 30 3.51 32.17 19.69
C PRO A 30 3.51 30.74 20.21
N SER A 31 2.37 30.28 20.67
CA SER A 31 2.13 28.94 21.20
C SER A 31 2.42 27.87 20.14
N ARG A 32 3.60 27.26 20.19
CA ARG A 32 3.98 26.05 19.45
C ARG A 32 3.31 24.75 19.94
N GLU A 33 2.33 24.84 20.85
CA GLU A 33 1.73 23.66 21.50
C GLU A 33 0.40 23.19 20.91
N ARG A 34 -0.05 23.72 19.77
CA ARG A 34 -1.38 23.32 19.22
C ARG A 34 -1.35 22.15 18.22
N GLU A 35 -0.18 21.65 17.79
CA GLU A 35 -0.11 20.61 16.77
C GLU A 35 -0.15 19.16 17.30
N SER A 36 -0.14 18.92 18.62
CA SER A 36 -0.05 17.55 19.16
C SER A 36 -1.37 16.96 19.69
N ARG A 37 -2.53 17.54 19.39
CA ARG A 37 -3.81 17.09 19.98
C ARG A 37 -4.53 15.96 19.26
N SER A 38 -4.13 15.60 18.04
CA SER A 38 -4.69 14.43 17.35
C SER A 38 -3.68 13.29 17.37
N GLY A 39 -4.00 12.19 18.03
CA GLY A 39 -3.19 10.97 17.98
C GLY A 39 -3.13 10.40 16.56
N ALA A 40 -2.15 9.53 16.30
CA ALA A 40 -2.01 8.85 15.03
C ALA A 40 -3.27 8.02 14.72
N LEU A 41 -3.81 8.19 13.51
CA LEU A 41 -4.91 7.38 13.03
C LEU A 41 -4.41 5.94 12.81
N LYS A 42 -5.10 4.96 13.39
CA LYS A 42 -4.83 3.54 13.20
C LYS A 42 -6.02 2.89 12.49
N SER A 43 -5.74 2.12 11.46
CA SER A 43 -6.71 1.30 10.77
C SER A 43 -6.13 -0.10 10.59
N SER A 44 -6.96 -1.12 10.76
CA SER A 44 -6.62 -2.50 10.45
C SER A 44 -7.45 -2.96 9.27
N LEU A 45 -6.83 -3.66 8.34
CA LEU A 45 -7.47 -4.29 7.20
C LEU A 45 -7.36 -5.80 7.37
N THR A 46 -8.50 -6.48 7.33
CA THR A 46 -8.56 -7.94 7.20
C THR A 46 -9.29 -8.29 5.92
N LEU A 47 -8.90 -9.38 5.29
CA LEU A 47 -9.56 -9.91 4.11
C LEU A 47 -9.69 -11.42 4.20
N ASP A 48 -10.69 -11.95 3.53
CA ASP A 48 -10.91 -13.37 3.37
C ASP A 48 -10.61 -13.75 1.91
N LEU A 49 -9.78 -14.78 1.71
CA LEU A 49 -9.56 -15.39 0.41
C LEU A 49 -10.30 -16.73 0.37
N HIS A 50 -11.16 -16.87 -0.61
CA HIS A 50 -12.09 -17.98 -0.73
C HIS A 50 -11.61 -19.07 -1.68
N THR A 51 -10.71 -18.74 -2.62
CA THR A 51 -10.29 -19.67 -3.66
C THR A 51 -8.82 -20.06 -3.52
N HIS A 52 -8.54 -21.33 -3.77
CA HIS A 52 -7.17 -21.84 -3.86
C HIS A 52 -6.32 -21.06 -4.89
N TYR A 53 -6.95 -20.50 -5.93
CA TYR A 53 -6.26 -19.71 -6.96
C TYR A 53 -5.70 -18.40 -6.41
N ALA A 54 -6.48 -17.67 -5.60
CA ALA A 54 -6.04 -16.45 -4.94
C ALA A 54 -5.04 -16.75 -3.81
N ILE A 55 -5.28 -17.79 -3.02
CA ILE A 55 -4.38 -18.22 -1.94
C ILE A 55 -2.98 -18.56 -2.50
N ARG A 56 -2.88 -19.26 -3.62
CA ARG A 56 -1.59 -19.53 -4.27
C ARG A 56 -0.85 -18.27 -4.73
N LEU A 57 -1.56 -17.22 -5.13
CA LEU A 57 -0.94 -15.93 -5.46
C LEU A 57 -0.56 -15.17 -4.20
N TRP A 58 -1.34 -15.29 -3.12
CA TRP A 58 -0.95 -14.75 -1.81
C TRP A 58 0.36 -15.35 -1.31
N ASP A 59 0.48 -16.68 -1.35
CA ASP A 59 1.65 -17.41 -0.85
C ASP A 59 2.88 -17.28 -1.76
N GLY A 60 2.67 -17.10 -3.08
CA GLY A 60 3.73 -17.10 -4.07
C GLY A 60 4.34 -18.50 -4.29
N ARG A 61 5.53 -18.54 -4.88
CA ARG A 61 6.28 -19.77 -5.09
C ARG A 61 7.75 -19.59 -4.67
N ARG A 62 8.18 -20.34 -3.67
CA ARG A 62 9.57 -20.34 -3.17
C ARG A 62 10.48 -21.17 -4.09
N LYS A 63 11.79 -20.86 -4.12
CA LYS A 63 12.79 -21.62 -4.87
C LYS A 63 12.88 -23.08 -4.43
N GLU A 64 12.70 -23.37 -3.15
CA GLU A 64 12.81 -24.73 -2.59
C GLU A 64 11.69 -25.65 -3.04
N GLN A 65 10.49 -25.13 -3.27
CA GLN A 65 9.36 -25.91 -3.82
C GLN A 65 9.56 -26.27 -5.28
N THR A 66 10.60 -25.75 -5.92
CA THR A 66 10.92 -25.99 -7.32
C THR A 66 11.92 -27.11 -7.52
N ALA A 67 12.64 -27.50 -6.47
CA ALA A 67 13.63 -28.59 -6.54
C ALA A 67 13.00 -29.99 -6.64
N THR A 68 11.73 -30.14 -6.25
CA THR A 68 10.96 -31.40 -6.30
C THR A 68 10.02 -31.54 -7.49
N ALA A 69 9.89 -30.50 -8.31
CA ALA A 69 9.02 -30.51 -9.49
C ALA A 69 9.78 -30.99 -10.73
N ASP A 70 9.39 -32.14 -11.23
CA ASP A 70 9.71 -32.79 -12.51
C ASP A 70 11.16 -32.66 -13.00
N VAL A 71 11.87 -33.76 -12.88
CA VAL A 71 13.22 -34.02 -13.45
C VAL A 71 13.24 -33.85 -14.99
N ASN A 72 12.09 -33.71 -15.65
CA ASN A 72 11.95 -33.59 -17.09
C ASN A 72 11.71 -32.14 -17.61
N SER A 73 11.61 -31.12 -16.75
CA SER A 73 11.46 -29.74 -17.24
C SER A 73 12.83 -29.09 -17.45
N GLN A 74 13.14 -28.77 -18.70
CA GLN A 74 14.41 -28.14 -19.12
C GLN A 74 14.61 -26.70 -18.56
N ARG A 75 13.68 -26.15 -17.79
CA ARG A 75 13.80 -24.83 -17.15
C ARG A 75 13.38 -24.90 -15.70
N PRO A 76 14.25 -24.48 -14.76
CA PRO A 76 13.88 -24.42 -13.36
C PRO A 76 12.67 -23.46 -13.20
N PRO A 77 11.67 -23.84 -12.41
CA PRO A 77 10.51 -23.01 -12.19
C PRO A 77 10.94 -21.67 -11.55
N ARG A 78 10.45 -20.56 -12.14
CA ARG A 78 10.80 -19.21 -11.66
C ARG A 78 10.20 -18.98 -10.27
N HIS A 79 11.00 -18.38 -9.39
CA HIS A 79 10.51 -17.82 -8.14
C HIS A 79 9.41 -16.76 -8.44
N ILE A 80 8.30 -16.84 -7.74
CA ILE A 80 7.20 -15.87 -7.82
C ILE A 80 7.03 -15.28 -6.43
N PHE A 81 7.09 -13.95 -6.33
CA PHE A 81 6.85 -13.26 -5.07
C PHE A 81 5.50 -13.65 -4.47
N SER A 82 5.44 -13.68 -3.15
CA SER A 82 4.17 -13.67 -2.41
C SER A 82 3.60 -12.27 -2.36
N MET A 83 2.30 -12.13 -2.14
CA MET A 83 1.68 -10.80 -1.97
C MET A 83 2.32 -10.01 -0.80
N PRO A 84 2.62 -10.60 0.38
CA PRO A 84 3.37 -9.89 1.43
C PRO A 84 4.72 -9.34 0.97
N GLN A 85 5.45 -10.09 0.12
CA GLN A 85 6.71 -9.59 -0.46
C GLN A 85 6.48 -8.41 -1.42
N VAL A 86 5.42 -8.47 -2.22
CA VAL A 86 5.03 -7.35 -3.12
C VAL A 86 4.68 -6.11 -2.33
N ILE A 87 3.85 -6.23 -1.29
CA ILE A 87 3.47 -5.13 -0.38
C ILE A 87 4.70 -4.51 0.27
N SER A 88 5.58 -5.34 0.84
CA SER A 88 6.82 -4.88 1.48
C SER A 88 7.71 -4.14 0.50
N ARG A 89 7.90 -4.67 -0.71
CA ARG A 89 8.71 -4.04 -1.74
C ARG A 89 8.10 -2.74 -2.24
N ALA A 90 6.78 -2.69 -2.46
CA ALA A 90 6.07 -1.46 -2.82
C ALA A 90 6.25 -0.36 -1.75
N GLY A 91 6.25 -0.75 -0.47
CA GLY A 91 6.57 0.15 0.64
C GLY A 91 8.01 0.68 0.57
N GLN A 92 8.99 -0.17 0.29
CA GLN A 92 10.40 0.25 0.13
C GLN A 92 10.57 1.24 -1.04
N VAL A 93 9.91 0.98 -2.16
CA VAL A 93 9.90 1.89 -3.32
C VAL A 93 9.26 3.24 -2.97
N TYR A 94 8.15 3.21 -2.24
CA TYR A 94 7.50 4.43 -1.76
C TYR A 94 8.43 5.25 -0.86
N GLN A 95 9.14 4.63 0.08
CA GLN A 95 10.11 5.32 0.93
C GLN A 95 11.29 5.87 0.12
N ALA A 96 11.75 5.17 -0.90
CA ALA A 96 12.78 5.70 -1.81
C ALA A 96 12.27 6.91 -2.60
N SER A 97 10.98 6.92 -3.03
CA SER A 97 10.34 8.09 -3.65
C SER A 97 10.25 9.28 -2.68
N VAL A 98 9.92 9.03 -1.40
CA VAL A 98 9.95 10.06 -0.33
C VAL A 98 11.35 10.66 -0.19
N ALA A 99 12.40 9.83 -0.36
CA ALA A 99 13.81 10.26 -0.35
C ALA A 99 14.28 10.85 -1.69
N ASP A 100 13.36 11.31 -2.54
CA ASP A 100 13.62 12.00 -3.81
C ASP A 100 14.35 11.16 -4.87
N ASN A 101 14.13 9.84 -4.87
CA ASN A 101 14.73 8.93 -5.86
C ASN A 101 13.92 8.89 -7.16
N PRO A 102 14.46 9.33 -8.32
CA PRO A 102 13.73 9.38 -9.57
C PRO A 102 13.41 7.98 -10.14
N TYR A 103 14.26 6.98 -9.91
CA TYR A 103 13.99 5.61 -10.35
C TYR A 103 12.86 4.96 -9.56
N ALA A 104 12.72 5.32 -8.29
CA ALA A 104 11.59 4.89 -7.48
C ALA A 104 10.28 5.53 -7.97
N ASP A 105 10.30 6.83 -8.30
CA ASP A 105 9.13 7.51 -8.89
C ASP A 105 8.72 6.87 -10.22
N ALA A 106 9.67 6.59 -11.10
CA ALA A 106 9.40 5.90 -12.37
C ALA A 106 8.75 4.52 -12.15
N LEU A 107 9.18 3.79 -11.12
CA LEU A 107 8.56 2.51 -10.79
C LEU A 107 7.15 2.68 -10.23
N LEU A 108 6.90 3.69 -9.37
CA LEU A 108 5.56 3.94 -8.82
C LEU A 108 4.56 4.27 -9.93
N VAL A 109 4.96 5.08 -10.94
CA VAL A 109 4.12 5.36 -12.13
C VAL A 109 3.79 4.05 -12.86
N ARG A 110 4.80 3.27 -13.21
CA ARG A 110 4.60 1.98 -13.90
C ARG A 110 3.75 0.99 -13.09
N LEU A 111 3.89 0.99 -11.78
CA LEU A 111 3.12 0.13 -10.89
C LEU A 111 1.65 0.57 -10.84
N GLU A 112 1.41 1.87 -10.75
CA GLU A 112 0.07 2.45 -10.76
C GLU A 112 -0.67 2.13 -12.05
N ASP A 113 -0.07 2.42 -13.20
CA ASP A 113 -0.63 2.13 -14.53
C ASP A 113 -0.94 0.64 -14.70
N ALA A 114 0.00 -0.21 -14.28
CA ALA A 114 -0.17 -1.65 -14.40
C ALA A 114 -1.29 -2.18 -13.49
N ILE A 115 -1.46 -1.63 -12.28
CA ILE A 115 -2.57 -1.98 -11.38
C ILE A 115 -3.90 -1.56 -12.02
N GLU A 116 -3.97 -0.35 -12.57
CA GLU A 116 -5.17 0.15 -13.23
C GLU A 116 -5.58 -0.74 -14.40
N ILE A 117 -4.67 -0.97 -15.35
CA ILE A 117 -4.89 -1.85 -16.50
C ILE A 117 -5.30 -3.27 -16.07
N SER A 118 -4.67 -3.79 -15.00
CA SER A 118 -4.97 -5.13 -14.50
C SER A 118 -6.32 -5.20 -13.80
N THR A 119 -6.69 -4.14 -13.08
CA THR A 119 -8.00 -4.01 -12.42
C THR A 119 -9.11 -4.00 -13.47
N ASP A 120 -8.95 -3.20 -14.52
CA ASP A 120 -9.91 -3.13 -15.63
C ASP A 120 -10.09 -4.48 -16.33
N LYS A 121 -8.99 -5.20 -16.57
CA LYS A 121 -9.03 -6.56 -17.15
C LYS A 121 -9.81 -7.54 -16.27
N VAL A 122 -9.56 -7.53 -14.96
CA VAL A 122 -10.24 -8.39 -14.00
C VAL A 122 -11.72 -8.03 -13.93
N GLN A 123 -12.05 -6.74 -13.79
CA GLN A 123 -13.42 -6.27 -13.73
C GLN A 123 -14.23 -6.59 -15.00
N LYS A 124 -13.60 -6.45 -16.17
CA LYS A 124 -14.24 -6.81 -17.44
C LYS A 124 -14.65 -8.28 -17.46
N VAL A 125 -13.77 -9.18 -17.03
CA VAL A 125 -14.09 -10.61 -16.94
C VAL A 125 -15.18 -10.87 -15.90
N VAL A 126 -15.15 -10.18 -14.74
CA VAL A 126 -16.21 -10.27 -13.73
C VAL A 126 -17.57 -9.85 -14.29
N GLN A 127 -17.60 -8.80 -15.11
CA GLN A 127 -18.82 -8.35 -15.79
C GLN A 127 -19.33 -9.39 -16.79
N GLU A 128 -18.43 -9.91 -17.66
CA GLU A 128 -18.77 -10.96 -18.64
C GLU A 128 -19.40 -12.18 -17.95
N ILE A 129 -18.79 -12.68 -16.88
CA ILE A 129 -19.34 -13.82 -16.11
C ILE A 129 -20.64 -13.46 -15.40
N SER A 130 -20.75 -12.24 -14.89
CA SER A 130 -21.99 -11.80 -14.23
C SER A 130 -23.17 -11.75 -15.21
N GLU A 131 -22.97 -11.35 -16.47
CA GLU A 131 -24.02 -11.41 -17.51
C GLU A 131 -24.40 -12.86 -17.86
N ILE A 132 -23.41 -13.77 -17.91
CA ILE A 132 -23.71 -15.20 -18.12
C ILE A 132 -24.53 -15.74 -16.94
N LEU A 133 -24.21 -15.39 -15.69
CA LEU A 133 -25.00 -15.82 -14.53
C LEU A 133 -26.43 -15.25 -14.52
N LYS A 134 -26.64 -14.05 -15.06
CA LYS A 134 -27.99 -13.46 -15.23
C LYS A 134 -28.84 -14.15 -16.27
N SER A 135 -28.27 -14.97 -17.17
CA SER A 135 -29.03 -15.74 -18.15
C SER A 135 -29.85 -16.88 -17.55
N ILE A 136 -29.62 -17.19 -16.26
CA ILE A 136 -30.41 -18.19 -15.54
C ILE A 136 -31.85 -17.67 -15.37
N PRO A 137 -32.86 -18.50 -15.58
CA PRO A 137 -34.28 -18.12 -15.44
C PRO A 137 -34.55 -17.53 -14.04
N VAL A 138 -35.34 -16.45 -13.98
CA VAL A 138 -35.64 -15.68 -12.73
C VAL A 138 -36.32 -16.58 -11.67
N SER A 139 -36.95 -17.67 -12.07
CA SER A 139 -37.53 -18.66 -11.15
C SER A 139 -36.49 -19.42 -10.33
N ILE A 140 -35.22 -19.41 -10.79
CA ILE A 140 -34.11 -20.09 -10.09
C ILE A 140 -33.36 -19.04 -9.25
N LYS A 141 -33.32 -19.26 -7.94
CA LYS A 141 -32.55 -18.39 -7.03
C LYS A 141 -31.18 -19.01 -6.81
N LEU A 142 -30.13 -18.26 -7.14
CA LEU A 142 -28.74 -18.61 -6.80
C LEU A 142 -28.32 -17.85 -5.55
N THR A 143 -27.59 -18.52 -4.68
CA THR A 143 -26.87 -17.89 -3.57
C THR A 143 -25.46 -17.55 -4.02
N ASP A 144 -24.86 -16.57 -3.35
CA ASP A 144 -23.44 -16.26 -3.57
C ASP A 144 -22.55 -17.45 -3.17
N VAL A 145 -21.48 -17.63 -3.94
CA VAL A 145 -20.49 -18.68 -3.67
C VAL A 145 -19.44 -18.13 -2.71
N MET A 146 -19.27 -18.79 -1.60
CA MET A 146 -18.23 -18.50 -0.61
C MET A 146 -17.62 -19.80 -0.11
N SER A 147 -16.35 -19.76 0.29
CA SER A 147 -15.73 -20.89 1.00
C SER A 147 -16.34 -21.02 2.39
N VAL A 148 -16.57 -22.24 2.85
CA VAL A 148 -16.97 -22.53 4.23
C VAL A 148 -15.81 -22.28 5.22
N SER A 149 -14.57 -22.24 4.71
CA SER A 149 -13.37 -21.98 5.50
C SER A 149 -12.42 -21.09 4.69
N PRO A 150 -12.70 -19.78 4.58
CA PRO A 150 -11.81 -18.86 3.89
C PRO A 150 -10.50 -18.66 4.66
N LEU A 151 -9.44 -18.29 3.95
CA LEU A 151 -8.19 -17.86 4.59
C LEU A 151 -8.35 -16.41 5.02
N ASN A 152 -8.46 -16.18 6.34
CA ASN A 152 -8.54 -14.84 6.92
C ASN A 152 -7.14 -14.28 7.16
N ILE A 153 -6.89 -13.06 6.68
CA ILE A 153 -5.56 -12.44 6.65
C ILE A 153 -5.64 -11.00 7.12
N GLY A 154 -4.82 -10.64 8.12
CA GLY A 154 -4.54 -9.26 8.45
C GLY A 154 -3.51 -8.67 7.49
N VAL A 155 -3.80 -7.50 6.93
CA VAL A 155 -2.94 -6.82 5.95
C VAL A 155 -2.52 -5.46 6.46
N TYR A 156 -1.22 -5.20 6.33
CA TYR A 156 -0.64 -3.88 6.54
C TYR A 156 0.26 -3.52 5.35
N SER A 157 0.15 -2.29 4.88
CA SER A 157 1.04 -1.73 3.86
C SER A 157 1.50 -0.33 4.26
N SER A 158 2.78 -0.06 4.09
CA SER A 158 3.36 1.28 4.27
C SER A 158 3.21 2.17 3.03
N SER A 159 2.52 1.69 1.98
CA SER A 159 2.26 2.46 0.77
C SER A 159 0.83 2.26 0.26
N PRO A 160 0.19 3.28 -0.33
CA PRO A 160 -1.14 3.14 -0.92
C PRO A 160 -1.18 2.11 -2.06
N LEU A 161 -0.15 2.06 -2.90
CA LEU A 161 -0.07 1.10 -4.01
C LEU A 161 0.04 -0.35 -3.52
N GLY A 162 0.64 -0.59 -2.35
CA GLY A 162 0.64 -1.90 -1.73
C GLY A 162 -0.78 -2.38 -1.40
N TYR A 163 -1.64 -1.51 -0.88
CA TYR A 163 -3.06 -1.83 -0.68
C TYR A 163 -3.80 -2.06 -2.00
N ARG A 164 -3.51 -1.26 -3.05
CA ARG A 164 -4.12 -1.47 -4.37
C ARG A 164 -3.76 -2.82 -4.99
N CYS A 165 -2.54 -3.34 -4.74
CA CYS A 165 -2.19 -4.71 -5.13
C CYS A 165 -3.08 -5.75 -4.42
N VAL A 166 -3.40 -5.53 -3.14
CA VAL A 166 -4.31 -6.41 -2.38
C VAL A 166 -5.73 -6.35 -2.94
N TRP A 167 -6.24 -5.14 -3.23
CA TRP A 167 -7.58 -4.99 -3.84
C TRP A 167 -7.70 -5.74 -5.17
N LEU A 168 -6.65 -5.70 -5.98
CA LEU A 168 -6.62 -6.45 -7.25
C LEU A 168 -6.66 -7.97 -6.99
N LEU A 169 -5.96 -8.48 -5.97
CA LEU A 169 -6.01 -9.90 -5.61
C LEU A 169 -7.40 -10.32 -5.12
N VAL A 170 -8.05 -9.49 -4.30
CA VAL A 170 -9.43 -9.73 -3.84
C VAL A 170 -10.40 -9.73 -5.04
N GLY A 171 -10.22 -8.80 -5.99
CA GLY A 171 -10.98 -8.79 -7.23
C GLY A 171 -10.79 -10.06 -8.05
N TYR A 172 -9.59 -10.61 -8.09
CA TYR A 172 -9.33 -11.89 -8.73
C TYR A 172 -9.98 -13.07 -8.00
N ASP A 173 -9.98 -13.06 -6.67
CA ASP A 173 -10.67 -14.09 -5.89
C ASP A 173 -12.19 -14.10 -6.18
N GLN A 174 -12.80 -12.92 -6.23
CA GLN A 174 -14.21 -12.76 -6.63
C GLN A 174 -14.46 -13.26 -8.05
N LEU A 175 -13.55 -12.94 -9.00
CA LEU A 175 -13.61 -13.49 -10.35
C LEU A 175 -13.61 -15.02 -10.33
N ALA A 176 -12.68 -15.63 -9.60
CA ALA A 176 -12.53 -17.07 -9.51
C ALA A 176 -13.80 -17.72 -8.93
N MET A 177 -14.38 -17.15 -7.87
CA MET A 177 -15.64 -17.64 -7.30
C MET A 177 -16.78 -17.65 -8.33
N LYS A 178 -16.97 -16.53 -9.06
CA LYS A 178 -18.03 -16.43 -10.11
C LYS A 178 -17.77 -17.38 -11.27
N VAL A 179 -16.53 -17.56 -11.67
CA VAL A 179 -16.14 -18.50 -12.74
C VAL A 179 -16.45 -19.94 -12.31
N PHE A 180 -16.14 -20.33 -11.07
CA PHE A 180 -16.50 -21.65 -10.56
C PHE A 180 -18.00 -21.83 -10.43
N GLN A 181 -18.73 -20.79 -10.03
CA GLN A 181 -20.19 -20.82 -9.97
C GLN A 181 -20.79 -21.08 -11.35
N ALA A 182 -20.38 -20.31 -12.37
CA ALA A 182 -20.84 -20.48 -13.73
C ALA A 182 -20.51 -21.87 -14.33
N PHE A 183 -19.32 -22.38 -14.02
CA PHE A 183 -18.90 -23.72 -14.41
C PHE A 183 -19.70 -24.80 -13.71
N HIS A 184 -19.95 -24.68 -12.41
CA HIS A 184 -20.72 -25.63 -11.61
C HIS A 184 -22.16 -25.79 -12.15
N TYR A 185 -22.78 -24.70 -12.57
CA TYR A 185 -24.13 -24.70 -13.14
C TYR A 185 -24.16 -24.99 -14.62
N GLY A 186 -23.04 -25.37 -15.24
CA GLY A 186 -22.99 -25.75 -16.66
C GLY A 186 -23.13 -24.58 -17.63
N LEU A 187 -22.98 -23.35 -17.20
CA LEU A 187 -23.14 -22.15 -18.04
C LEU A 187 -21.91 -21.89 -18.92
N ILE A 188 -20.73 -22.37 -18.47
CA ILE A 188 -19.49 -22.27 -19.23
C ILE A 188 -18.77 -23.61 -19.30
N SER A 189 -17.95 -23.80 -20.34
CA SER A 189 -17.15 -25.00 -20.51
C SER A 189 -15.93 -24.99 -19.58
N ARG A 190 -15.29 -26.16 -19.39
CA ARG A 190 -14.01 -26.26 -18.66
C ARG A 190 -12.93 -25.39 -19.30
N ALA A 191 -12.84 -25.38 -20.62
CA ALA A 191 -11.84 -24.57 -21.32
C ALA A 191 -12.05 -23.06 -21.07
N THR A 192 -13.31 -22.60 -21.08
CA THR A 192 -13.68 -21.21 -20.79
C THR A 192 -13.33 -20.85 -19.33
N ARG A 193 -13.64 -21.74 -18.37
CA ARG A 193 -13.27 -21.59 -16.97
C ARG A 193 -11.77 -21.37 -16.82
N ASP A 194 -10.96 -22.28 -17.40
CA ASP A 194 -9.51 -22.25 -17.28
C ASP A 194 -8.95 -20.97 -17.93
N GLN A 195 -9.50 -20.56 -19.08
CA GLN A 195 -9.11 -19.33 -19.76
C GLN A 195 -9.34 -18.06 -18.89
N TYR A 196 -10.48 -17.96 -18.21
CA TYR A 196 -10.78 -16.82 -17.35
C TYR A 196 -9.87 -16.79 -16.11
N LEU A 197 -9.64 -17.93 -15.47
CA LEU A 197 -8.74 -18.04 -14.33
C LEU A 197 -7.30 -17.69 -14.71
N ASP A 198 -6.82 -18.15 -15.86
CA ASP A 198 -5.48 -17.86 -16.35
C ASP A 198 -5.30 -16.38 -16.70
N LYS A 199 -6.28 -15.74 -17.36
CA LYS A 199 -6.26 -14.30 -17.66
C LYS A 199 -6.16 -13.46 -16.39
N GLY A 200 -6.99 -13.74 -15.39
CA GLY A 200 -6.95 -13.02 -14.12
C GLY A 200 -5.66 -13.25 -13.35
N GLY A 201 -5.22 -14.51 -13.22
CA GLY A 201 -3.96 -14.84 -12.56
C GLY A 201 -2.72 -14.26 -13.27
N TYR A 202 -2.76 -14.12 -14.60
CA TYR A 202 -1.70 -13.46 -15.35
C TYR A 202 -1.63 -11.96 -15.04
N ALA A 203 -2.78 -11.26 -14.93
CA ALA A 203 -2.82 -9.85 -14.56
C ALA A 203 -2.13 -9.60 -13.20
N ILE A 204 -2.39 -10.46 -12.19
CA ILE A 204 -1.71 -10.36 -10.89
C ILE A 204 -0.19 -10.60 -11.02
N ARG A 205 0.22 -11.63 -11.76
CA ARG A 205 1.64 -11.95 -11.93
C ARG A 205 2.42 -10.86 -12.68
N GLN A 206 1.77 -10.08 -13.56
CA GLN A 206 2.40 -8.92 -14.19
C GLN A 206 2.81 -7.87 -13.16
N ILE A 207 1.92 -7.55 -12.18
CA ILE A 207 2.24 -6.65 -11.09
C ILE A 207 3.43 -7.15 -10.27
N TYR A 208 3.42 -8.45 -9.93
CA TYR A 208 4.51 -9.06 -9.17
C TYR A 208 5.86 -8.92 -9.89
N SER A 209 5.88 -9.11 -11.22
CA SER A 209 7.11 -9.01 -12.01
C SER A 209 7.67 -7.58 -12.03
N ILE A 210 6.82 -6.55 -12.06
CA ILE A 210 7.26 -5.15 -12.02
C ILE A 210 8.01 -4.89 -10.71
N VAL A 211 7.42 -5.27 -9.59
CA VAL A 211 7.99 -5.05 -8.26
C VAL A 211 9.20 -5.95 -7.99
N GLN A 212 9.16 -7.20 -8.46
CA GLN A 212 10.24 -8.18 -8.28
C GLN A 212 11.50 -7.78 -9.02
N ASN A 213 11.38 -7.16 -10.19
CA ASN A 213 12.52 -6.77 -11.03
C ASN A 213 13.16 -5.45 -10.59
N TYR A 214 12.56 -4.72 -9.65
CA TYR A 214 13.15 -3.50 -9.13
C TYR A 214 14.38 -3.79 -8.26
N ARG A 215 15.47 -3.09 -8.58
CA ARG A 215 16.68 -3.08 -7.76
C ARG A 215 16.82 -1.70 -7.12
N ALA A 216 16.83 -1.68 -5.79
CA ALA A 216 16.98 -0.43 -5.04
C ALA A 216 18.38 0.17 -5.27
N VAL A 217 18.42 1.47 -5.53
CA VAL A 217 19.64 2.28 -5.57
C VAL A 217 19.39 3.51 -4.71
N ALA A 218 20.33 3.81 -3.82
CA ALA A 218 20.25 4.99 -2.95
C ALA A 218 20.83 6.19 -3.72
N VAL A 219 19.95 6.98 -4.35
CA VAL A 219 20.30 8.15 -5.16
C VAL A 219 19.15 9.15 -5.16
N THR A 220 19.46 10.42 -5.15
CA THR A 220 18.51 11.54 -5.26
C THR A 220 18.54 12.18 -6.64
N ARG A 221 17.53 13.00 -6.96
CA ARG A 221 17.54 13.83 -8.18
C ARG A 221 18.77 14.74 -8.23
N ASN A 222 19.15 15.31 -7.08
CA ASN A 222 20.34 16.15 -6.99
C ASN A 222 21.63 15.39 -7.30
N ASP A 223 21.75 14.13 -6.87
CA ASP A 223 22.91 13.29 -7.23
C ASP A 223 23.04 13.06 -8.72
N ILE A 224 21.92 12.86 -9.41
CA ILE A 224 21.88 12.70 -10.87
C ILE A 224 22.28 14.00 -11.56
N LEU A 225 21.71 15.13 -11.15
CA LEU A 225 21.98 16.45 -11.74
C LEU A 225 23.43 16.89 -11.51
N ALA A 226 23.93 16.71 -10.29
CA ALA A 226 25.30 17.08 -9.91
C ALA A 226 26.36 16.05 -10.37
N ARG A 227 25.94 14.94 -11.01
CA ARG A 227 26.84 13.87 -11.46
C ARG A 227 27.75 13.36 -10.33
N THR A 228 27.22 13.20 -9.11
CA THR A 228 27.98 12.63 -8.00
C THR A 228 28.37 11.18 -8.32
N PRO A 229 29.37 10.59 -7.61
CA PRO A 229 29.73 9.19 -7.80
C PRO A 229 28.54 8.22 -7.65
N ALA A 230 27.60 8.51 -6.74
CA ALA A 230 26.36 7.76 -6.58
C ALA A 230 25.42 7.94 -7.79
N GLY A 231 25.28 9.17 -8.27
CA GLY A 231 24.49 9.50 -9.47
C GLY A 231 25.04 8.82 -10.72
N LEU A 232 26.35 8.88 -10.96
CA LEU A 232 27.01 8.24 -12.12
C LEU A 232 26.83 6.73 -12.07
N LYS A 233 27.03 6.09 -10.92
CA LYS A 233 26.79 4.65 -10.74
C LYS A 233 25.35 4.26 -11.00
N ALA A 234 24.39 5.07 -10.58
CA ALA A 234 22.97 4.83 -10.83
C ALA A 234 22.64 4.91 -12.32
N ILE A 235 23.21 5.92 -13.03
CA ILE A 235 23.05 6.08 -14.49
C ILE A 235 23.68 4.90 -15.25
N GLU A 236 24.84 4.45 -14.84
CA GLU A 236 25.49 3.25 -15.44
C GLU A 236 24.62 2.00 -15.32
N LEU A 237 23.95 1.81 -14.17
CA LEU A 237 23.13 0.62 -13.89
C LEU A 237 21.75 0.66 -14.55
N TYR A 238 21.14 1.83 -14.64
CA TYR A 238 19.71 1.97 -15.01
C TYR A 238 19.47 2.89 -16.21
N GLY A 239 20.50 3.54 -16.72
CA GLY A 239 20.36 4.61 -17.70
C GLY A 239 19.94 5.93 -17.07
N GLU A 240 19.93 6.99 -17.87
CA GLU A 240 19.42 8.28 -17.43
C GLU A 240 17.93 8.21 -17.16
N PRO A 241 17.46 8.77 -16.03
CA PRO A 241 16.02 8.86 -15.78
C PRO A 241 15.34 9.73 -16.83
N ASP A 242 14.08 9.42 -17.12
CA ASP A 242 13.25 10.25 -17.99
C ASP A 242 13.18 11.72 -17.51
N ALA A 243 13.24 12.68 -18.45
CA ALA A 243 13.25 14.10 -18.13
C ALA A 243 11.97 14.57 -17.43
N ASP A 244 10.80 14.00 -17.77
CA ASP A 244 9.54 14.33 -17.11
C ASP A 244 9.47 13.74 -15.69
N ILE A 245 10.10 12.60 -15.43
CA ILE A 245 10.29 12.05 -14.08
C ILE A 245 11.27 12.93 -13.28
N MET A 246 12.39 13.32 -13.89
CA MET A 246 13.39 14.18 -13.24
C MET A 246 12.83 15.54 -12.83
N SER A 247 12.03 16.15 -13.70
CA SER A 247 11.38 17.44 -13.42
C SER A 247 10.19 17.32 -12.45
N GLY A 248 9.75 16.08 -12.15
CA GLY A 248 8.55 15.84 -11.34
C GLY A 248 7.22 16.08 -12.07
N LYS A 249 7.25 16.31 -13.41
CA LYS A 249 6.05 16.46 -14.24
C LYS A 249 5.25 15.18 -14.34
N VAL A 250 5.93 14.03 -14.45
CA VAL A 250 5.33 12.69 -14.41
C VAL A 250 5.65 12.02 -13.09
N ARG A 251 4.63 11.77 -12.28
CA ARG A 251 4.71 11.08 -10.99
C ARG A 251 3.44 10.30 -10.74
N SER A 252 3.55 9.25 -9.94
CA SER A 252 2.38 8.53 -9.45
C SER A 252 1.50 9.46 -8.61
N SER A 253 0.18 9.34 -8.75
CA SER A 253 -0.79 10.06 -7.92
C SER A 253 -0.64 9.76 -6.43
N PHE A 254 0.07 8.70 -6.08
CA PHE A 254 0.37 8.29 -4.71
C PHE A 254 1.80 8.63 -4.26
N SER A 255 2.62 9.28 -5.09
CA SER A 255 3.95 9.74 -4.70
C SER A 255 3.86 10.84 -3.64
N ALA A 256 4.83 10.86 -2.71
CA ALA A 256 4.96 11.97 -1.76
C ALA A 256 5.24 13.29 -2.50
N ARG A 257 4.93 14.43 -1.88
CA ARG A 257 5.28 15.74 -2.46
C ARG A 257 6.79 15.85 -2.59
N LEU A 258 7.25 16.41 -3.71
CA LEU A 258 8.66 16.78 -3.85
C LEU A 258 8.99 17.88 -2.85
N SER A 259 10.11 17.72 -2.16
CA SER A 259 10.68 18.83 -1.40
C SER A 259 11.12 19.91 -2.39
N PRO A 260 10.90 21.22 -2.11
CA PRO A 260 11.40 22.27 -2.98
C PRO A 260 12.91 22.12 -3.11
N ILE A 261 13.41 22.11 -4.35
CA ILE A 261 14.84 22.11 -4.64
C ILE A 261 15.39 23.44 -4.09
N GLY A 262 16.16 23.39 -3.00
CA GLY A 262 16.87 24.58 -2.48
C GLY A 262 16.34 25.18 -1.18
N GLY A 263 15.97 24.36 -0.22
CA GLY A 263 15.73 24.79 1.16
C GLY A 263 16.78 24.17 2.10
N ALA A 264 17.98 24.72 2.11
CA ALA A 264 18.96 24.60 3.19
C ALA A 264 19.20 25.99 3.77
#